data_073a854643ae47a99d295cdee318aee0
#
_entry.id   073a854643ae47a99d295cdee318aee0
#
_cell.length_a   1.000
_cell.length_b   1.000
_cell.length_c   1.000
_cell.angle_alpha   90.00
_cell.angle_beta   90.00
_cell.angle_gamma   90.00
#
_symmetry.space_group_name_H-M   'P 1'
#
loop_
_entity.id
_entity.type
_entity.pdbx_description
1 polymer ?
#
loop_
_entity_poly.entity_id
_entity_poly.type
_entity_poly.pdbx_seq_one_letter_code
_entity_poly.pdbx_strand_id
1 'polypeptide(L)'
;MIVRILLLATTILFSSQIPAASKGSAVIHDDPFNPHHIDDLPADVRQYIAAICKSPASAHHDFATYSPREKRWRINLEYLRCGGLGEYRRGNQCMDVDFIEVGTRYRLASKAYRDCGY
;
A
#
# COMPACT_ATOMS: atom_id res chain seq x y z
N MET A 1 16.71 27.62 74.25
CA MET A 1 15.95 28.14 73.06
C MET A 1 16.21 27.19 71.95
N ILE A 2 15.18 26.43 71.58
CA ILE A 2 15.28 25.46 70.55
C ILE A 2 14.59 26.08 69.31
N VAL A 3 15.39 26.39 68.32
CA VAL A 3 14.88 26.86 67.03
C VAL A 3 14.50 25.64 66.22
N ARG A 4 13.19 25.47 66.05
CA ARG A 4 12.66 24.46 65.14
C ARG A 4 12.68 25.02 63.73
N ILE A 5 13.57 24.51 62.94
CA ILE A 5 13.59 24.75 61.49
C ILE A 5 12.54 23.82 60.86
N LEU A 6 11.44 24.38 60.41
CA LEU A 6 10.48 23.68 59.59
C LEU A 6 11.02 23.62 58.17
N LEU A 7 11.48 22.43 57.79
CA LEU A 7 11.78 22.14 56.40
C LEU A 7 10.44 21.89 55.66
N LEU A 8 10.04 22.87 54.91
CA LEU A 8 8.95 22.73 53.97
C LEU A 8 9.52 21.96 52.76
N ALA A 9 9.22 20.70 52.69
CA ALA A 9 9.46 19.90 51.49
C ALA A 9 8.38 20.26 50.45
N THR A 10 8.76 21.09 49.52
CA THR A 10 7.96 21.31 48.32
C THR A 10 8.15 20.13 47.41
N THR A 11 7.21 19.21 47.42
CA THR A 11 7.11 18.18 46.40
C THR A 11 6.65 18.82 45.11
N ILE A 12 7.59 19.03 44.23
CA ILE A 12 7.28 19.42 42.86
C ILE A 12 6.76 18.18 42.15
N LEU A 13 5.44 18.13 42.01
CA LEU A 13 4.79 17.17 41.14
C LEU A 13 5.15 17.54 39.70
N PHE A 14 6.11 16.86 39.14
CA PHE A 14 6.30 16.83 37.71
C PHE A 14 5.14 16.03 37.13
N SER A 15 4.09 16.70 36.74
CA SER A 15 3.14 16.12 35.85
C SER A 15 3.81 15.99 34.47
N SER A 16 4.37 14.83 34.22
CA SER A 16 4.79 14.49 32.89
C SER A 16 3.55 14.42 32.01
N GLN A 17 3.24 15.53 31.40
CA GLN A 17 2.30 15.51 30.29
C GLN A 17 2.97 14.74 29.18
N ILE A 18 2.60 13.50 29.07
CA ILE A 18 2.87 12.73 27.87
C ILE A 18 2.07 13.43 26.77
N PRO A 19 2.72 14.05 25.78
CA PRO A 19 1.95 14.55 24.65
C PRO A 19 1.22 13.36 24.11
N ALA A 20 -0.09 13.39 24.16
CA ALA A 20 -0.92 12.45 23.46
C ALA A 20 -0.47 12.54 22.01
N ALA A 21 0.38 11.60 21.60
CA ALA A 21 0.71 11.47 20.21
C ALA A 21 -0.62 11.45 19.49
N SER A 22 -0.87 12.43 18.70
CA SER A 22 -2.12 12.58 17.99
C SER A 22 -2.21 11.46 16.97
N LYS A 23 -2.50 10.28 17.45
CA LYS A 23 -2.68 9.09 16.62
C LYS A 23 -3.87 9.23 15.70
N GLY A 24 -4.75 10.20 15.95
CA GLY A 24 -5.85 10.53 15.07
C GLY A 24 -5.38 11.14 13.76
N SER A 25 -4.19 11.74 13.74
CA SER A 25 -3.61 12.22 12.50
C SER A 25 -2.95 11.13 11.69
N ALA A 26 -2.83 9.95 12.25
CA ALA A 26 -2.43 8.76 11.52
C ALA A 26 -3.54 8.20 10.63
N VAL A 27 -4.56 8.95 10.36
CA VAL A 27 -5.15 8.93 9.05
C VAL A 27 -4.07 9.48 8.13
N ILE A 28 -3.03 8.73 8.02
CA ILE A 28 -2.19 8.77 6.87
C ILE A 28 -3.17 8.54 5.74
N HIS A 29 -3.47 9.61 5.05
CA HIS A 29 -3.90 9.47 3.70
C HIS A 29 -2.70 8.87 2.99
N ASP A 30 -2.57 7.55 3.09
CA ASP A 30 -1.76 6.83 2.16
C ASP A 30 -2.16 7.38 0.82
N ASP A 31 -1.21 8.00 0.15
CA ASP A 31 -1.41 8.27 -1.25
C ASP A 31 -1.98 6.97 -1.80
N PRO A 32 -3.23 6.96 -2.29
CA PRO A 32 -3.83 5.72 -2.79
C PRO A 32 -2.93 5.04 -3.81
N PHE A 33 -2.06 5.79 -4.44
CA PHE A 33 -1.07 5.30 -5.38
C PHE A 33 0.33 5.35 -4.76
N ASN A 34 0.82 4.18 -4.36
CA ASN A 34 2.11 4.04 -3.69
C ASN A 34 3.00 3.05 -4.46
N PRO A 35 4.27 3.41 -4.77
CA PRO A 35 5.20 2.50 -5.43
C PRO A 35 5.50 1.24 -4.60
N HIS A 36 5.41 1.30 -3.29
CA HIS A 36 5.65 0.14 -2.43
C HIS A 36 4.66 -1.00 -2.66
N HIS A 37 3.48 -0.73 -3.15
CA HIS A 37 2.51 -1.76 -3.49
C HIS A 37 3.00 -2.67 -4.64
N ILE A 38 3.97 -2.19 -5.42
CA ILE A 38 4.58 -2.94 -6.52
C ILE A 38 5.80 -3.71 -6.06
N ASP A 39 6.55 -3.17 -5.11
CA ASP A 39 7.86 -3.71 -4.69
C ASP A 39 7.76 -5.12 -4.10
N ASP A 40 6.64 -5.46 -3.48
CA ASP A 40 6.42 -6.76 -2.84
C ASP A 40 5.92 -7.85 -3.81
N LEU A 41 5.68 -7.50 -5.06
CA LEU A 41 5.24 -8.46 -6.06
C LEU A 41 6.38 -9.37 -6.54
N PRO A 42 6.05 -10.57 -7.06
CA PRO A 42 7.05 -11.42 -7.69
C PRO A 42 7.82 -10.70 -8.79
N ALA A 43 9.07 -11.07 -8.98
CA ALA A 43 9.96 -10.41 -9.95
C ALA A 43 9.39 -10.40 -11.37
N ASP A 44 8.76 -11.50 -11.80
CA ASP A 44 8.15 -11.58 -13.12
C ASP A 44 7.01 -10.58 -13.31
N VAL A 45 6.20 -10.39 -12.29
CA VAL A 45 5.11 -9.40 -12.31
C VAL A 45 5.66 -7.98 -12.33
N ARG A 46 6.67 -7.71 -11.51
CA ARG A 46 7.34 -6.39 -11.49
C ARG A 46 7.97 -6.05 -12.83
N GLN A 47 8.61 -7.02 -13.48
CA GLN A 47 9.19 -6.84 -14.81
C GLN A 47 8.14 -6.53 -15.87
N TYR A 48 6.99 -7.19 -15.81
CA TYR A 48 5.86 -6.90 -16.68
C TYR A 48 5.39 -5.46 -16.52
N ILE A 49 5.20 -5.02 -15.27
CA ILE A 49 4.77 -3.65 -14.96
C ILE A 49 5.81 -2.65 -15.49
N ALA A 50 7.09 -2.88 -15.26
CA ALA A 50 8.15 -2.01 -15.76
C ALA A 50 8.16 -1.92 -17.29
N ALA A 51 7.85 -3.01 -17.98
CA ALA A 51 7.82 -3.05 -19.44
C ALA A 51 6.66 -2.25 -20.06
N ILE A 52 5.51 -2.22 -19.38
CA ILE A 52 4.34 -1.47 -19.89
C ILE A 52 4.30 -0.02 -19.44
N CYS A 53 5.10 0.36 -18.43
CA CYS A 53 5.12 1.70 -17.86
C CYS A 53 6.11 2.61 -18.58
N LYS A 54 5.68 3.87 -18.81
CA LYS A 54 6.51 4.91 -19.43
C LYS A 54 7.17 5.82 -18.39
N SER A 55 6.74 5.74 -17.14
CA SER A 55 7.22 6.54 -16.02
C SER A 55 7.28 5.67 -14.77
N PRO A 56 7.89 6.14 -13.66
CA PRO A 56 7.87 5.39 -12.41
C PRO A 56 6.45 4.99 -12.03
N ALA A 57 6.27 3.72 -11.68
CA ALA A 57 4.97 3.17 -11.39
C ALA A 57 4.59 3.34 -9.92
N SER A 58 3.33 3.64 -9.70
CA SER A 58 2.68 3.57 -8.39
C SER A 58 1.33 2.89 -8.54
N ALA A 59 0.84 2.29 -7.49
CA ALA A 59 -0.39 1.52 -7.55
C ALA A 59 -1.22 1.64 -6.28
N HIS A 60 -2.53 1.50 -6.46
CA HIS A 60 -3.46 1.38 -5.35
C HIS A 60 -3.21 0.07 -4.59
N HIS A 61 -3.52 0.03 -3.29
CA HIS A 61 -3.28 -1.18 -2.48
C HIS A 61 -4.04 -2.41 -2.97
N ASP A 62 -5.15 -2.21 -3.66
CA ASP A 62 -6.00 -3.28 -4.19
C ASP A 62 -5.69 -3.68 -5.63
N PHE A 63 -4.63 -3.13 -6.21
CA PHE A 63 -4.34 -3.38 -7.61
C PHE A 63 -3.89 -4.81 -7.91
N ALA A 64 -3.35 -5.50 -6.92
CA ALA A 64 -2.86 -6.87 -7.04
C ALA A 64 -3.44 -7.75 -5.94
N THR A 65 -4.01 -8.87 -6.32
CA THR A 65 -4.55 -9.86 -5.40
C THR A 65 -3.99 -11.25 -5.73
N TYR A 66 -3.62 -11.98 -4.68
CA TYR A 66 -3.11 -13.33 -4.82
C TYR A 66 -4.15 -14.35 -4.33
N SER A 67 -4.40 -15.37 -5.15
CA SER A 67 -5.22 -16.51 -4.80
C SER A 67 -4.34 -17.72 -4.50
N PRO A 68 -4.16 -18.11 -3.22
CA PRO A 68 -3.37 -19.30 -2.87
C PRO A 68 -3.93 -20.58 -3.45
N ARG A 69 -5.23 -20.65 -3.61
CA ARG A 69 -5.94 -21.81 -4.13
C ARG A 69 -5.63 -22.05 -5.60
N GLU A 70 -5.56 -20.97 -6.38
CA GLU A 70 -5.29 -21.03 -7.81
C GLU A 70 -3.82 -20.79 -8.15
N LYS A 71 -3.00 -20.39 -7.16
CA LYS A 71 -1.62 -19.97 -7.33
C LYS A 71 -1.49 -18.90 -8.42
N ARG A 72 -2.34 -17.89 -8.30
CA ARG A 72 -2.56 -16.87 -9.31
C ARG A 72 -2.48 -15.49 -8.72
N TRP A 73 -1.76 -14.60 -9.38
CA TRP A 73 -1.83 -13.17 -9.17
C TRP A 73 -2.77 -12.55 -10.20
N ARG A 74 -3.72 -11.78 -9.73
CA ARG A 74 -4.57 -10.93 -10.56
C ARG A 74 -4.17 -9.49 -10.36
N ILE A 75 -3.84 -8.83 -11.46
CA ILE A 75 -3.41 -7.44 -11.47
C ILE A 75 -4.45 -6.61 -12.20
N ASN A 76 -5.01 -5.62 -11.51
CA ASN A 76 -5.92 -4.67 -12.10
C ASN A 76 -5.12 -3.44 -12.58
N LEU A 77 -4.93 -3.34 -13.88
CA LEU A 77 -4.14 -2.27 -14.46
C LEU A 77 -4.79 -0.89 -14.35
N GLU A 78 -6.09 -0.81 -14.13
CA GLU A 78 -6.77 0.48 -13.89
C GLU A 78 -6.25 1.15 -12.61
N TYR A 79 -5.83 0.36 -11.63
CA TYR A 79 -5.28 0.87 -10.39
C TYR A 79 -3.77 1.05 -10.41
N LEU A 80 -3.16 0.95 -11.58
CA LEU A 80 -1.77 1.25 -11.83
C LEU A 80 -1.63 2.63 -12.44
N ARG A 81 -0.73 3.43 -11.91
CA ARG A 81 -0.40 4.76 -12.43
C ARG A 81 1.05 4.78 -12.88
N CYS A 82 1.27 4.87 -14.20
CA CYS A 82 2.62 4.96 -14.76
C CYS A 82 2.63 5.63 -16.15
N GLY A 83 1.70 6.54 -16.39
CA GLY A 83 1.43 7.13 -17.70
C GLY A 83 0.45 6.29 -18.52
N GLY A 84 -0.52 6.93 -19.18
CA GLY A 84 -1.50 6.25 -20.02
C GLY A 84 -2.67 5.64 -19.26
N LEU A 85 -3.11 6.27 -18.19
CA LEU A 85 -4.18 5.76 -17.32
C LEU A 85 -5.50 5.43 -18.02
N GLY A 86 -5.80 6.07 -19.14
CA GLY A 86 -7.03 5.80 -19.89
C GLY A 86 -7.03 4.50 -20.69
N GLU A 87 -5.87 3.86 -20.85
CA GLU A 87 -5.69 2.70 -21.72
C GLU A 87 -6.23 1.40 -21.11
N TYR A 88 -6.42 1.39 -19.78
CA TYR A 88 -6.78 0.18 -19.04
C TYR A 88 -8.25 0.14 -18.64
N ARG A 89 -9.03 1.07 -19.13
CA ARG A 89 -10.46 1.15 -18.86
C ARG A 89 -11.25 1.36 -20.13
N ARG A 90 -12.34 0.60 -20.26
CA ARG A 90 -13.34 0.77 -21.32
C ARG A 90 -14.73 0.82 -20.69
N GLY A 91 -15.31 2.04 -20.59
CA GLY A 91 -16.61 2.20 -19.94
C GLY A 91 -16.59 1.67 -18.50
N ASN A 92 -17.38 0.66 -18.21
CA ASN A 92 -17.45 0.01 -16.90
C ASN A 92 -16.49 -1.19 -16.75
N GLN A 93 -15.61 -1.39 -17.72
CA GLN A 93 -14.68 -2.51 -17.72
C GLN A 93 -13.25 -2.04 -17.46
N CYS A 94 -12.57 -2.79 -16.61
CA CYS A 94 -11.16 -2.60 -16.25
C CYS A 94 -10.33 -3.75 -16.81
N MET A 95 -9.10 -3.46 -17.18
CA MET A 95 -8.18 -4.48 -17.66
C MET A 95 -7.54 -5.23 -16.51
N ASP A 96 -7.77 -6.54 -16.46
CA ASP A 96 -7.14 -7.47 -15.56
C ASP A 96 -6.09 -8.29 -16.28
N VAL A 97 -4.97 -8.51 -15.63
CA VAL A 97 -3.90 -9.37 -16.09
C VAL A 97 -3.67 -10.44 -15.04
N ASP A 98 -3.71 -11.70 -15.45
CA ASP A 98 -3.48 -12.83 -14.56
C ASP A 98 -2.11 -13.47 -14.81
N PHE A 99 -1.40 -13.73 -13.72
CA PHE A 99 -0.15 -14.48 -13.71
C PHE A 99 -0.33 -15.77 -12.94
N ILE A 100 0.07 -16.88 -13.51
CA ILE A 100 0.05 -18.19 -12.86
C ILE A 100 1.44 -18.64 -12.48
N GLU A 101 1.54 -19.34 -11.36
CA GLU A 101 2.78 -19.96 -10.92
C GLU A 101 3.10 -21.19 -11.77
N VAL A 102 4.32 -21.20 -12.31
CA VAL A 102 4.88 -22.33 -13.06
C VAL A 102 6.26 -22.61 -12.52
N GLY A 103 6.39 -23.63 -11.69
CA GLY A 103 7.62 -23.90 -10.95
C GLY A 103 7.92 -22.77 -9.96
N THR A 104 9.08 -22.13 -10.10
CA THR A 104 9.50 -20.99 -9.28
C THR A 104 9.22 -19.64 -9.94
N ARG A 105 8.55 -19.65 -11.08
CA ARG A 105 8.29 -18.46 -11.90
C ARG A 105 6.79 -18.19 -12.01
N TYR A 106 6.48 -16.97 -12.42
CA TYR A 106 5.11 -16.55 -12.74
C TYR A 106 5.04 -16.20 -14.21
N ARG A 107 4.01 -16.70 -14.89
CA ARG A 107 3.80 -16.48 -16.31
C ARG A 107 2.46 -15.81 -16.56
N LEU A 108 2.43 -14.88 -17.52
CA LEU A 108 1.20 -14.26 -17.99
C LEU A 108 0.25 -15.34 -18.52
N ALA A 109 -0.93 -15.43 -17.89
CA ALA A 109 -1.94 -16.42 -18.28
C ALA A 109 -3.06 -15.80 -19.10
N SER A 110 -3.49 -14.58 -18.75
CA SER A 110 -4.57 -13.90 -19.43
C SER A 110 -4.47 -12.39 -19.30
N LYS A 111 -5.07 -11.69 -20.24
CA LYS A 111 -5.24 -10.25 -20.25
C LYS A 111 -6.63 -9.98 -20.84
N ALA A 112 -7.53 -9.43 -20.04
CA ALA A 112 -8.90 -9.24 -20.45
C ALA A 112 -9.57 -8.06 -19.75
N TYR A 113 -10.54 -7.46 -20.41
CA TYR A 113 -11.46 -6.50 -19.79
C TYR A 113 -12.50 -7.26 -18.99
N ARG A 114 -12.70 -6.85 -17.75
CA ARG A 114 -13.73 -7.38 -16.84
C ARG A 114 -14.42 -6.22 -16.15
N ASP A 115 -15.57 -6.50 -15.54
CA ASP A 115 -16.27 -5.49 -14.76
C ASP A 115 -15.37 -4.93 -13.67
N CYS A 116 -15.31 -3.59 -13.56
CA CYS A 116 -14.57 -2.91 -12.52
C CYS A 116 -15.33 -3.07 -11.20
N GLY A 117 -15.17 -4.18 -10.55
CA GLY A 117 -15.86 -4.48 -9.30
C GLY A 117 -14.86 -4.72 -8.16
N TYR A 118 -14.71 -3.74 -7.30
CA TYR A 118 -13.93 -3.85 -6.06
C TYR A 118 -14.69 -3.26 -4.91
#